data_e032e2aefb83db5ab8bebd0db21f3fe5
#
_entry.id   e032e2aefb83db5ab8bebd0db21f3fe5
#
_cell.length_a   1.000
_cell.length_b   1.000
_cell.length_c   1.000
_cell.angle_alpha   90.00
_cell.angle_beta   90.00
_cell.angle_gamma   90.00
#
_symmetry.space_group_name_H-M   'P 1'
#
loop_
_entity.id
_entity.type
_entity.pdbx_description
1 polymer ?
#
loop_
_entity_poly.entity_id
_entity_poly.type
_entity_poly.pdbx_seq_one_letter_code
_entity_poly.pdbx_strand_id
1 'polypeptide(L)'
;MDTAFSQNFVRHAARLQDHPALVLNADYRPLSYFPLSVWPWQDAIKAAFLDRVTILAEYDAVVRSPSMEINVPSVVVLKDFVRPAKTVAFTRFNLFLRDQFTCQYCGAQGDMTFDHVVPRCRGGRTTWENVVAACGPCNLRKGARTLHHAHMSLRRAPRRPDPAELHNSGRKFPPNFLHDSWLDYLYRDAELDG
;
A
#
# COMPACT_ATOMS: atom_id res chain seq x y z
N MET A 1 -13.19 25.44 -4.60
CA MET A 1 -13.38 25.39 -3.15
C MET A 1 -13.10 23.95 -2.74
N ASP A 2 -11.84 23.68 -2.34
CA ASP A 2 -11.54 22.56 -1.46
C ASP A 2 -10.03 22.55 -1.20
N THR A 3 -9.63 23.41 -0.26
CA THR A 3 -8.26 23.59 0.21
C THR A 3 -8.07 22.94 1.58
N ALA A 4 -8.65 21.75 1.82
CA ALA A 4 -8.64 21.14 3.14
C ALA A 4 -7.74 19.88 3.26
N PHE A 5 -7.04 19.45 2.21
CA PHE A 5 -6.21 18.23 2.25
C PHE A 5 -4.71 18.50 2.45
N SER A 6 -4.29 19.78 2.55
CA SER A 6 -2.87 20.15 2.47
C SER A 6 -2.18 20.51 3.80
N GLN A 7 -2.79 20.35 4.98
CA GLN A 7 -2.22 20.98 6.18
C GLN A 7 -1.94 20.09 7.40
N ASN A 8 -1.82 18.78 7.26
CA ASN A 8 -1.43 17.93 8.41
C ASN A 8 -0.17 17.08 8.18
N PHE A 9 0.78 17.55 7.39
CA PHE A 9 2.14 17.01 7.44
C PHE A 9 2.89 17.67 8.61
N VAL A 10 2.67 17.17 9.80
CA VAL A 10 3.49 17.54 10.95
C VAL A 10 4.91 17.03 10.71
N ARG A 11 5.83 17.94 10.45
CA ARG A 11 7.28 17.68 10.50
C ARG A 11 7.64 17.33 11.96
N HIS A 12 7.48 16.07 12.32
CA HIS A 12 8.15 15.55 13.50
C HIS A 12 9.61 15.34 13.10
N ALA A 13 10.53 15.87 13.89
CA ALA A 13 11.94 15.48 13.85
C ALA A 13 11.96 13.96 14.08
N ALA A 14 12.03 13.21 12.97
CA ALA A 14 11.88 11.77 12.97
C ALA A 14 13.08 11.18 13.72
N ARG A 15 12.83 10.33 14.70
CA ARG A 15 13.86 9.49 15.30
C ARG A 15 14.47 8.63 14.18
N LEU A 16 15.75 8.27 14.27
CA LEU A 16 16.43 7.43 13.27
C LEU A 16 15.63 6.17 12.89
N GLN A 17 14.76 5.67 13.78
CA GLN A 17 13.84 4.55 13.53
C GLN A 17 12.78 4.85 12.46
N ASP A 18 12.53 6.12 12.16
CA ASP A 18 11.49 6.59 11.25
C ASP A 18 12.02 6.96 9.85
N HIS A 19 13.24 6.49 9.47
CA HIS A 19 13.85 6.73 8.17
C HIS A 19 13.82 5.46 7.29
N PRO A 20 12.65 5.04 6.79
CA PRO A 20 12.59 3.88 5.89
C PRO A 20 13.20 4.23 4.53
N ALA A 21 13.91 3.30 3.92
CA ALA A 21 14.43 3.44 2.57
C ALA A 21 13.42 2.87 1.55
N LEU A 22 13.08 3.65 0.53
CA LEU A 22 12.32 3.17 -0.62
C LEU A 22 13.16 2.17 -1.40
N VAL A 23 12.60 1.00 -1.68
CA VAL A 23 13.29 -0.06 -2.44
C VAL A 23 12.75 -0.11 -3.86
N LEU A 24 13.63 0.14 -4.80
CA LEU A 24 13.36 0.02 -6.23
C LEU A 24 13.89 -1.31 -6.76
N ASN A 25 13.20 -1.86 -7.73
CA ASN A 25 13.68 -2.96 -8.54
C ASN A 25 14.77 -2.45 -9.51
N ALA A 26 15.51 -3.35 -10.17
CA ALA A 26 16.56 -2.99 -11.13
C ALA A 26 16.07 -2.20 -12.36
N ASP A 27 14.75 -2.10 -12.57
CA ASP A 27 14.12 -1.23 -13.57
C ASP A 27 13.77 0.17 -13.04
N TYR A 28 14.24 0.51 -11.82
CA TYR A 28 14.01 1.78 -11.13
C TYR A 28 12.52 2.04 -10.77
N ARG A 29 11.69 1.01 -10.78
CA ARG A 29 10.31 1.08 -10.28
C ARG A 29 10.25 0.53 -8.86
N PRO A 30 9.37 1.03 -7.99
CA PRO A 30 9.14 0.42 -6.69
C PRO A 30 8.88 -1.08 -6.83
N LEU A 31 9.53 -1.87 -5.98
CA LEU A 31 9.35 -3.33 -5.96
C LEU A 31 7.89 -3.71 -5.70
N SER A 32 7.20 -2.90 -4.90
CA SER A 32 5.76 -2.92 -4.70
C SER A 32 5.30 -1.49 -4.41
N TYR A 33 4.16 -1.11 -4.97
CA TYR A 33 3.52 0.17 -4.64
C TYR A 33 2.56 0.05 -3.46
N PHE A 34 2.03 -1.16 -3.22
CA PHE A 34 1.02 -1.34 -2.18
C PHE A 34 1.10 -2.74 -1.55
N PRO A 35 1.47 -2.81 -0.29
CA PRO A 35 2.14 -1.73 0.45
C PRO A 35 3.42 -1.29 -0.27
N LEU A 36 3.81 -0.03 -0.09
CA LEU A 36 5.04 0.49 -0.66
C LEU A 36 6.23 -0.33 -0.15
N SER A 37 7.12 -0.72 -1.05
CA SER A 37 8.33 -1.47 -0.69
C SER A 37 9.32 -0.56 0.00
N VAL A 38 9.33 -0.63 1.31
CA VAL A 38 10.27 0.11 2.15
C VAL A 38 11.01 -0.86 3.07
N TRP A 39 12.29 -0.59 3.28
CA TRP A 39 13.11 -1.30 4.26
C TRP A 39 13.48 -0.38 5.41
N PRO A 40 13.69 -0.91 6.62
CA PRO A 40 14.40 -0.20 7.66
C PRO A 40 15.77 0.25 7.12
N TRP A 41 16.22 1.43 7.52
CA TRP A 41 17.51 1.96 7.05
C TRP A 41 18.70 1.02 7.34
N GLN A 42 18.64 0.26 8.44
CA GLN A 42 19.65 -0.74 8.79
C GLN A 42 19.79 -1.84 7.72
N ASP A 43 18.64 -2.31 7.21
CA ASP A 43 18.61 -3.34 6.17
C ASP A 43 19.10 -2.77 4.84
N ALA A 44 18.78 -1.51 4.53
CA ALA A 44 19.27 -0.83 3.34
C ALA A 44 20.79 -0.65 3.38
N ILE A 45 21.35 -0.20 4.49
CA ILE A 45 22.81 -0.09 4.68
C ILE A 45 23.47 -1.47 4.57
N LYS A 46 22.94 -2.49 5.25
CA LYS A 46 23.46 -3.85 5.16
C LYS A 46 23.47 -4.39 3.73
N ALA A 47 22.39 -4.13 2.99
CA ALA A 47 22.30 -4.54 1.58
C ALA A 47 23.31 -3.80 0.69
N ALA A 48 23.60 -2.52 0.97
CA ALA A 48 24.64 -1.75 0.27
C ALA A 48 26.02 -2.31 0.54
N PHE A 49 26.38 -2.65 1.79
CA PHE A 49 27.66 -3.30 2.11
C PHE A 49 27.80 -4.68 1.48
N LEU A 50 26.71 -5.42 1.32
CA LEU A 50 26.70 -6.72 0.66
C LEU A 50 26.68 -6.61 -0.87
N ASP A 51 26.80 -5.40 -1.41
CA ASP A 51 26.78 -5.12 -2.85
C ASP A 51 25.50 -5.59 -3.57
N ARG A 52 24.38 -5.66 -2.82
CA ARG A 52 23.06 -6.10 -3.36
C ARG A 52 22.22 -4.97 -3.89
N VAL A 53 22.49 -3.74 -3.43
CA VAL A 53 21.78 -2.52 -3.84
C VAL A 53 22.76 -1.40 -4.14
N THR A 54 22.28 -0.41 -4.90
CA THR A 54 22.94 0.88 -5.08
C THR A 54 22.10 1.95 -4.38
N ILE A 55 22.73 2.84 -3.60
CA ILE A 55 22.06 3.98 -2.97
C ILE A 55 21.87 5.05 -4.04
N LEU A 56 20.66 5.52 -4.21
CA LEU A 56 20.30 6.58 -5.16
C LEU A 56 20.06 7.92 -4.49
N ALA A 57 19.51 7.91 -3.27
CA ALA A 57 19.30 9.11 -2.47
C ALA A 57 19.48 8.80 -0.98
N GLU A 58 19.78 9.83 -0.21
CA GLU A 58 20.06 9.75 1.21
C GLU A 58 19.22 10.78 1.96
N TYR A 59 18.96 10.52 3.23
CA TYR A 59 18.41 11.49 4.15
C TYR A 59 19.51 12.45 4.63
N ASP A 60 19.12 13.63 5.08
CA ASP A 60 20.00 14.52 5.86
C ASP A 60 20.10 13.98 7.31
N ALA A 61 20.63 12.76 7.42
CA ALA A 61 20.82 12.06 8.68
C ALA A 61 22.00 11.11 8.55
N VAL A 62 22.83 11.07 9.59
CA VAL A 62 24.09 10.32 9.63
C VAL A 62 24.07 9.31 10.76
N VAL A 63 24.49 8.09 10.46
CA VAL A 63 24.77 7.06 11.45
C VAL A 63 26.26 6.89 11.63
N ARG A 64 26.69 6.84 12.88
CA ARG A 64 28.10 6.69 13.26
C ARG A 64 28.35 5.37 13.95
N SER A 65 29.44 4.73 13.58
CA SER A 65 30.06 3.64 14.31
C SER A 65 31.48 4.04 14.73
N PRO A 66 32.17 3.29 15.57
CA PRO A 66 33.55 3.63 15.98
C PRO A 66 34.55 3.80 14.82
N SER A 67 34.27 3.22 13.67
CA SER A 67 35.18 3.19 12.51
C SER A 67 34.60 3.79 11.24
N MET A 68 33.31 4.24 11.26
CA MET A 68 32.64 4.64 10.04
C MET A 68 31.50 5.63 10.31
N GLU A 69 31.33 6.56 9.38
CA GLU A 69 30.18 7.45 9.30
C GLU A 69 29.47 7.24 7.95
N ILE A 70 28.15 7.09 7.96
CA ILE A 70 27.33 6.79 6.77
C ILE A 70 26.06 7.62 6.79
N ASN A 71 25.75 8.24 5.66
CA ASN A 71 24.43 8.85 5.44
C ASN A 71 23.36 7.77 5.37
N VAL A 72 22.20 8.05 5.94
CA VAL A 72 21.08 7.12 5.96
C VAL A 72 20.45 7.05 4.58
N PRO A 73 20.40 5.89 3.91
CA PRO A 73 19.76 5.76 2.60
C PRO A 73 18.27 6.06 2.66
N SER A 74 17.78 6.88 1.73
CA SER A 74 16.35 7.14 1.53
C SER A 74 15.78 6.40 0.34
N VAL A 75 16.59 6.15 -0.69
CA VAL A 75 16.21 5.36 -1.88
C VAL A 75 17.34 4.41 -2.24
N VAL A 76 17.00 3.15 -2.42
CA VAL A 76 17.95 2.11 -2.90
C VAL A 76 17.35 1.37 -4.09
N VAL A 77 18.20 0.97 -5.04
CA VAL A 77 17.82 0.14 -6.20
C VAL A 77 18.50 -1.21 -6.11
N LEU A 78 17.73 -2.28 -6.32
CA LEU A 78 18.28 -3.64 -6.40
C LEU A 78 19.19 -3.78 -7.62
N LYS A 79 20.30 -4.47 -7.48
CA LYS A 79 21.19 -4.81 -8.62
C LYS A 79 20.58 -5.91 -9.49
N ASP A 80 19.91 -6.87 -8.86
CA ASP A 80 19.25 -7.97 -9.55
C ASP A 80 17.76 -7.69 -9.74
N PHE A 81 17.25 -7.96 -10.94
CA PHE A 81 15.83 -7.79 -11.23
C PHE A 81 14.97 -8.86 -10.55
N VAL A 82 14.07 -8.43 -9.70
CA VAL A 82 13.06 -9.29 -9.07
C VAL A 82 11.78 -9.25 -9.91
N ARG A 83 11.37 -10.43 -10.39
CA ARG A 83 10.10 -10.52 -11.14
C ARG A 83 8.92 -10.22 -10.24
N PRO A 84 8.04 -9.26 -10.61
CA PRO A 84 6.83 -8.99 -9.85
C PRO A 84 5.96 -10.26 -9.74
N ALA A 85 5.30 -10.41 -8.60
CA ALA A 85 4.40 -11.53 -8.41
C ALA A 85 3.26 -11.49 -9.45
N LYS A 86 3.05 -12.63 -10.14
CA LYS A 86 1.98 -12.74 -11.16
C LYS A 86 0.57 -12.70 -10.56
N THR A 87 0.44 -12.90 -9.26
CA THR A 87 -0.85 -12.97 -8.57
C THR A 87 -0.85 -12.07 -7.35
N VAL A 88 -1.95 -11.37 -7.14
CA VAL A 88 -2.15 -10.54 -5.95
C VAL A 88 -2.42 -11.42 -4.73
N ALA A 89 -1.65 -11.21 -3.66
CA ALA A 89 -1.89 -11.87 -2.39
C ALA A 89 -3.23 -11.41 -1.79
N PHE A 90 -4.01 -12.37 -1.26
CA PHE A 90 -5.26 -12.07 -0.57
C PHE A 90 -4.95 -11.53 0.83
N THR A 91 -4.83 -10.21 0.95
CA THR A 91 -4.62 -9.50 2.22
C THR A 91 -5.77 -8.54 2.48
N ARG A 92 -5.95 -8.15 3.74
CA ARG A 92 -6.96 -7.14 4.12
C ARG A 92 -6.74 -5.83 3.38
N PHE A 93 -5.49 -5.40 3.28
CA PHE A 93 -5.14 -4.18 2.58
C PHE A 93 -5.48 -4.24 1.08
N ASN A 94 -5.06 -5.31 0.39
CA ASN A 94 -5.32 -5.50 -1.03
C ASN A 94 -6.83 -5.64 -1.32
N LEU A 95 -7.60 -6.23 -0.38
CA LEU A 95 -9.05 -6.27 -0.46
C LEU A 95 -9.65 -4.87 -0.44
N PHE A 96 -9.24 -4.04 0.52
CA PHE A 96 -9.75 -2.68 0.64
C PHE A 96 -9.31 -1.81 -0.53
N LEU A 97 -8.10 -2.01 -1.04
CA LEU A 97 -7.60 -1.33 -2.22
C LEU A 97 -8.41 -1.68 -3.49
N ARG A 98 -8.74 -2.96 -3.69
CA ARG A 98 -9.65 -3.41 -4.76
C ARG A 98 -10.99 -2.68 -4.69
N ASP A 99 -11.52 -2.56 -3.49
CA ASP A 99 -12.82 -1.93 -3.22
C ASP A 99 -12.72 -0.41 -3.03
N GLN A 100 -11.54 0.17 -3.29
CA GLN A 100 -11.25 1.61 -3.21
C GLN A 100 -11.59 2.20 -1.83
N PHE A 101 -11.32 1.44 -0.75
CA PHE A 101 -11.67 1.81 0.64
C PHE A 101 -13.12 2.27 0.79
N THR A 102 -14.02 1.67 0.02
CA THR A 102 -15.44 2.04 -0.04
C THR A 102 -16.31 0.84 0.29
N CYS A 103 -17.33 1.04 1.12
CA CYS A 103 -18.30 0.00 1.45
C CYS A 103 -19.04 -0.48 0.20
N GLN A 104 -18.96 -1.77 -0.10
CA GLN A 104 -19.56 -2.36 -1.30
C GLN A 104 -21.10 -2.50 -1.20
N TYR A 105 -21.69 -2.14 -0.07
CA TYR A 105 -23.14 -2.10 0.12
C TYR A 105 -23.72 -0.70 -0.04
N CYS A 106 -23.21 0.28 0.72
CA CYS A 106 -23.81 1.64 0.74
C CYS A 106 -22.94 2.70 0.06
N GLY A 107 -21.67 2.42 -0.25
CA GLY A 107 -20.75 3.38 -0.84
C GLY A 107 -20.08 4.33 0.15
N ALA A 108 -20.31 4.20 1.45
CA ALA A 108 -19.62 5.02 2.44
C ALA A 108 -18.11 4.76 2.44
N GLN A 109 -17.34 5.80 2.69
CA GLN A 109 -15.90 5.77 2.95
C GLN A 109 -15.64 5.85 4.45
N GLY A 110 -14.39 5.56 4.89
CA GLY A 110 -13.98 5.60 6.29
C GLY A 110 -13.51 4.25 6.80
N ASP A 111 -13.72 3.97 8.08
CA ASP A 111 -13.30 2.73 8.71
C ASP A 111 -14.00 1.52 8.09
N MET A 112 -13.19 0.66 7.45
CA MET A 112 -13.68 -0.51 6.76
C MET A 112 -13.40 -1.79 7.54
N THR A 113 -14.40 -2.65 7.54
CA THR A 113 -14.30 -4.06 7.88
C THR A 113 -14.39 -4.89 6.60
N PHE A 114 -14.15 -6.19 6.69
CA PHE A 114 -14.47 -7.10 5.58
C PHE A 114 -15.66 -7.96 5.96
N ASP A 115 -16.48 -8.29 4.96
CA ASP A 115 -17.65 -9.15 5.13
C ASP A 115 -17.66 -10.26 4.09
N HIS A 116 -18.14 -11.44 4.50
CA HIS A 116 -18.35 -12.56 3.60
C HIS A 116 -19.74 -12.45 2.96
N VAL A 117 -19.80 -12.27 1.64
CA VAL A 117 -21.06 -12.17 0.89
C VAL A 117 -21.94 -13.40 1.16
N VAL A 118 -21.41 -14.59 0.99
CA VAL A 118 -21.96 -15.84 1.52
C VAL A 118 -21.35 -16.06 2.90
N PRO A 119 -22.15 -16.04 3.98
CA PRO A 119 -21.63 -16.20 5.34
C PRO A 119 -20.87 -17.52 5.55
N ARG A 120 -19.85 -17.50 6.40
CA ARG A 120 -19.06 -18.70 6.71
C ARG A 120 -19.92 -19.84 7.28
N CYS A 121 -20.89 -19.54 8.11
CA CYS A 121 -21.84 -20.54 8.64
C CYS A 121 -22.74 -21.16 7.58
N ARG A 122 -22.77 -20.61 6.36
CA ARG A 122 -23.46 -21.12 5.18
C ARG A 122 -22.51 -21.66 4.10
N GLY A 123 -21.28 -22.01 4.49
CA GLY A 123 -20.28 -22.58 3.56
C GLY A 123 -19.46 -21.54 2.78
N GLY A 124 -19.62 -20.24 3.05
CA GLY A 124 -18.83 -19.20 2.40
C GLY A 124 -17.35 -19.31 2.73
N ARG A 125 -16.48 -19.26 1.72
CA ARG A 125 -15.02 -19.30 1.86
C ARG A 125 -14.43 -17.89 1.87
N THR A 126 -13.27 -17.76 2.50
CA THR A 126 -12.49 -16.51 2.48
C THR A 126 -11.68 -16.44 1.20
N THR A 127 -12.30 -15.94 0.13
CA THR A 127 -11.71 -15.80 -1.21
C THR A 127 -12.02 -14.42 -1.79
N TRP A 128 -11.32 -14.06 -2.87
CA TRP A 128 -11.55 -12.82 -3.59
C TRP A 128 -12.99 -12.65 -4.08
N GLU A 129 -13.65 -13.76 -4.42
CA GLU A 129 -14.99 -13.80 -4.99
C GLU A 129 -16.08 -13.77 -3.93
N ASN A 130 -15.72 -13.90 -2.66
CA ASN A 130 -16.71 -13.97 -1.56
C ASN A 130 -16.49 -12.94 -0.45
N VAL A 131 -15.42 -12.13 -0.49
CA VAL A 131 -15.15 -11.15 0.55
C VAL A 131 -15.15 -9.73 -0.04
N VAL A 132 -15.78 -8.79 0.65
CA VAL A 132 -15.90 -7.39 0.24
C VAL A 132 -15.59 -6.44 1.41
N ALA A 133 -15.20 -5.21 1.07
CA ALA A 133 -15.12 -4.13 2.05
C ALA A 133 -16.52 -3.69 2.47
N ALA A 134 -16.74 -3.55 3.75
CA ALA A 134 -18.01 -3.12 4.33
C ALA A 134 -17.78 -2.17 5.51
N CYS A 135 -18.60 -1.12 5.63
CA CYS A 135 -18.61 -0.32 6.85
C CYS A 135 -19.26 -1.12 8.00
N GLY A 136 -18.90 -0.78 9.25
CA GLY A 136 -19.44 -1.45 10.44
C GLY A 136 -20.97 -1.58 10.45
N PRO A 137 -21.72 -0.50 10.20
CA PRO A 137 -23.19 -0.55 10.16
C PRO A 137 -23.77 -1.53 9.13
N CYS A 138 -23.22 -1.55 7.89
CA CYS A 138 -23.68 -2.49 6.86
C CYS A 138 -23.33 -3.93 7.20
N ASN A 139 -22.13 -4.17 7.74
CA ASN A 139 -21.67 -5.49 8.15
C ASN A 139 -22.56 -6.05 9.27
N LEU A 140 -22.85 -5.24 10.29
CA LEU A 140 -23.78 -5.61 11.37
C LEU A 140 -25.20 -5.85 10.85
N ARG A 141 -25.71 -4.97 9.98
CA ARG A 141 -27.04 -5.11 9.37
C ARG A 141 -27.14 -6.42 8.57
N LYS A 142 -26.11 -6.82 7.84
CA LYS A 142 -26.12 -8.08 7.09
C LYS A 142 -25.98 -9.30 8.04
N GLY A 143 -25.04 -9.25 8.97
CA GLY A 143 -24.79 -10.36 9.89
C GLY A 143 -24.57 -11.68 9.15
N ALA A 144 -25.13 -12.77 9.69
CA ALA A 144 -25.05 -14.12 9.11
C ALA A 144 -26.11 -14.39 8.01
N ARG A 145 -26.79 -13.35 7.51
CA ARG A 145 -27.81 -13.49 6.46
C ARG A 145 -27.17 -13.43 5.06
N THR A 146 -27.83 -14.07 4.10
CA THR A 146 -27.53 -13.87 2.67
C THR A 146 -27.95 -12.46 2.25
N LEU A 147 -27.45 -11.97 1.11
CA LEU A 147 -27.84 -10.66 0.57
C LEU A 147 -29.35 -10.55 0.42
N HIS A 148 -29.98 -11.58 -0.12
CA HIS A 148 -31.44 -11.63 -0.31
C HIS A 148 -32.18 -11.49 1.03
N HIS A 149 -31.82 -12.26 2.07
CA HIS A 149 -32.47 -12.18 3.37
C HIS A 149 -32.14 -10.90 4.15
N ALA A 150 -31.06 -10.21 3.80
CA ALA A 150 -30.70 -8.93 4.39
C ALA A 150 -31.30 -7.74 3.63
N HIS A 151 -31.97 -7.98 2.50
CA HIS A 151 -32.42 -6.95 1.55
C HIS A 151 -31.30 -5.99 1.18
N MET A 152 -30.13 -6.57 0.84
CA MET A 152 -28.92 -5.83 0.47
C MET A 152 -28.43 -6.27 -0.90
N SER A 153 -27.82 -5.33 -1.62
CA SER A 153 -27.17 -5.58 -2.91
C SER A 153 -25.71 -5.13 -2.86
N LEU A 154 -24.88 -5.68 -3.73
CA LEU A 154 -23.52 -5.24 -3.93
C LEU A 154 -23.45 -4.18 -5.03
N ARG A 155 -22.61 -3.18 -4.83
CA ARG A 155 -22.29 -2.19 -5.86
C ARG A 155 -21.50 -2.80 -7.03
N ARG A 156 -20.62 -3.76 -6.71
CA ARG A 156 -19.84 -4.53 -7.69
C ARG A 156 -19.75 -5.98 -7.23
N ALA A 157 -19.76 -6.92 -8.18
CA ALA A 157 -19.48 -8.31 -7.88
C ALA A 157 -18.01 -8.47 -7.46
N PRO A 158 -17.72 -9.16 -6.32
CA PRO A 158 -16.36 -9.38 -5.90
C PRO A 158 -15.64 -10.33 -6.86
N ARG A 159 -14.44 -9.96 -7.25
CA ARG A 159 -13.56 -10.73 -8.12
C ARG A 159 -12.11 -10.59 -7.68
N ARG A 160 -11.26 -11.48 -8.15
CA ARG A 160 -9.81 -11.31 -7.99
C ARG A 160 -9.37 -10.10 -8.83
N PRO A 161 -8.64 -9.14 -8.25
CA PRO A 161 -8.10 -8.03 -9.01
C PRO A 161 -6.92 -8.47 -9.87
N ASP A 162 -6.74 -7.81 -10.99
CA ASP A 162 -5.49 -7.88 -11.73
C ASP A 162 -4.39 -7.09 -11.01
N PRO A 163 -3.12 -7.53 -11.02
CA PRO A 163 -2.02 -6.79 -10.42
C PRO A 163 -1.89 -5.35 -10.91
N ALA A 164 -2.08 -5.10 -12.22
CA ALA A 164 -2.01 -3.76 -12.79
C ALA A 164 -3.18 -2.88 -12.33
N GLU A 165 -4.38 -3.44 -12.24
CA GLU A 165 -5.55 -2.75 -11.71
C GLU A 165 -5.36 -2.33 -10.25
N LEU A 166 -4.81 -3.23 -9.43
CA LEU A 166 -4.54 -2.94 -8.03
C LEU A 166 -3.46 -1.86 -7.87
N HIS A 167 -2.43 -1.92 -8.70
CA HIS A 167 -1.38 -0.93 -8.78
C HIS A 167 -1.97 0.46 -9.11
N ASN A 168 -2.78 0.56 -10.16
CA ASN A 168 -3.41 1.82 -10.56
C ASN A 168 -4.38 2.35 -9.49
N SER A 169 -5.12 1.47 -8.83
CA SER A 169 -5.96 1.84 -7.69
C SER A 169 -5.12 2.40 -6.55
N GLY A 170 -3.98 1.80 -6.29
CA GLY A 170 -3.09 2.21 -5.21
C GLY A 170 -2.48 3.60 -5.38
N ARG A 171 -2.20 4.03 -6.61
CA ARG A 171 -1.71 5.40 -6.88
C ARG A 171 -2.66 6.49 -6.35
N LYS A 172 -3.96 6.18 -6.23
CA LYS A 172 -4.97 7.10 -5.69
C LYS A 172 -4.97 7.18 -4.15
N PHE A 173 -4.26 6.27 -3.49
CA PHE A 173 -4.17 6.17 -2.04
C PHE A 173 -2.70 6.13 -1.61
N PRO A 174 -1.98 7.27 -1.70
CA PRO A 174 -0.58 7.33 -1.32
C PRO A 174 -0.40 6.94 0.15
N PRO A 175 0.75 6.34 0.52
CA PRO A 175 1.04 6.04 1.91
C PRO A 175 1.06 7.31 2.76
N ASN A 176 0.78 7.17 4.05
CA ASN A 176 0.75 8.30 5.01
C ASN A 176 2.10 9.01 5.19
N PHE A 177 3.19 8.36 4.79
CA PHE A 177 4.53 8.91 4.81
C PHE A 177 5.13 8.83 3.42
N LEU A 178 5.43 9.98 2.84
CA LEU A 178 6.19 10.14 1.60
C LEU A 178 7.34 11.11 1.89
N HIS A 179 8.57 10.69 1.63
CA HIS A 179 9.70 11.57 1.66
C HIS A 179 9.90 12.22 0.29
N ASP A 180 10.34 13.48 0.25
CA ASP A 180 10.49 14.24 -1.00
C ASP A 180 11.39 13.51 -2.02
N SER A 181 12.47 12.86 -1.55
CA SER A 181 13.37 12.08 -2.43
C SER A 181 12.72 10.86 -3.08
N TRP A 182 11.50 10.47 -2.68
CA TRP A 182 10.78 9.32 -3.25
C TRP A 182 9.85 9.74 -4.40
N LEU A 183 9.45 11.02 -4.46
CA LEU A 183 8.43 11.51 -5.38
C LEU A 183 8.79 11.26 -6.84
N ASP A 184 10.04 11.50 -7.22
CA ASP A 184 10.53 11.29 -8.59
C ASP A 184 10.42 9.82 -9.04
N TYR A 185 10.50 8.88 -8.10
CA TYR A 185 10.42 7.44 -8.40
C TYR A 185 8.98 6.90 -8.34
N LEU A 186 8.12 7.53 -7.56
CA LEU A 186 6.74 7.10 -7.40
C LEU A 186 5.82 7.65 -8.51
N TYR A 187 6.12 8.85 -9.00
CA TYR A 187 5.29 9.57 -9.97
C TYR A 187 5.93 9.73 -11.34
N ARG A 188 7.04 9.03 -11.60
CA ARG A 188 7.81 9.11 -12.85
C ARG A 188 6.97 8.89 -14.12
N ASP A 189 5.95 8.06 -14.05
CA ASP A 189 5.05 7.75 -15.17
C ASP A 189 3.71 8.50 -15.08
N ALA A 190 3.59 9.52 -14.20
CA ALA A 190 2.40 10.37 -14.21
C ALA A 190 2.40 11.18 -15.51
N GLU A 191 1.37 11.01 -16.34
CA GLU A 191 1.16 11.90 -17.49
C GLU A 191 1.10 13.34 -16.97
N LEU A 192 1.91 14.21 -17.56
CA LEU A 192 1.82 15.63 -17.33
C LEU A 192 0.53 16.07 -18.04
N ASP A 193 -0.56 16.27 -17.27
CA ASP A 193 -1.77 16.87 -17.78
C ASP A 193 -1.41 18.26 -18.32
N GLY A 194 -1.47 18.37 -19.67
CA GLY A 194 -1.27 19.62 -20.43
C GLY A 194 -2.54 20.45 -20.47
#